data_af60dd3bf4e5c2d6bea73b550b18a723
#
_entry.id   af60dd3bf4e5c2d6bea73b550b18a723
#
_cell.length_a   1.000
_cell.length_b   1.000
_cell.length_c   1.000
_cell.angle_alpha   90.00
_cell.angle_beta   90.00
_cell.angle_gamma   90.00
#
_symmetry.space_group_name_H-M   'P 1'
#
loop_
_entity.id
_entity.type
_entity.pdbx_description
1 polymer ?
#
loop_
_entity_poly.entity_id
_entity_poly.type
_entity_poly.pdbx_seq_one_letter_code
_entity_poly.pdbx_strand_id
1 'polypeptide(L)'
;MDKKKINVAIDGTSSSGKSTMAKALAKSVGYTYIDTGAMYRSVALFCLRHGLITDGKVDVERLLPMLPDINISFKIEDGKQITYLNGENVENEIRGLEVSNNVSLVAAIAEVHHAMVRLQQEMGKNKGVVMDGRDIGTVVLPDAEIKLYVTTSPEIRAKRRFDEMRAKGDTSVTLNDIIANVKMRDHLDTTRKESPLRKADDAVEVDSGKFATAEEQIAWAVDYFHQFMQGK
;
A
#
# COMPACT_ATOMS: atom_id res chain seq x y z
N MET A 1 -12.03 -30.60 6.13
CA MET A 1 -12.75 -29.39 6.56
C MET A 1 -12.01 -28.20 5.95
N ASP A 2 -12.66 -27.47 5.05
CA ASP A 2 -12.07 -26.21 4.54
C ASP A 2 -11.86 -25.26 5.72
N LYS A 3 -10.60 -24.90 5.98
CA LYS A 3 -10.30 -23.92 7.02
C LYS A 3 -10.99 -22.61 6.65
N LYS A 4 -11.78 -22.06 7.58
CA LYS A 4 -12.50 -20.79 7.39
C LYS A 4 -11.47 -19.70 7.00
N LYS A 5 -11.62 -19.16 5.79
CA LYS A 5 -10.76 -18.05 5.34
C LYS A 5 -11.07 -16.77 6.12
N ILE A 6 -10.06 -15.97 6.35
CA ILE A 6 -10.13 -14.66 7.02
C ILE A 6 -9.54 -13.58 6.12
N ASN A 7 -9.77 -12.33 6.48
CA ASN A 7 -9.05 -11.18 5.89
C ASN A 7 -7.95 -10.70 6.83
N VAL A 8 -6.84 -10.28 6.24
CA VAL A 8 -5.72 -9.66 6.97
C VAL A 8 -5.53 -8.24 6.44
N ALA A 9 -5.73 -7.26 7.31
CA ALA A 9 -5.50 -5.84 7.03
C ALA A 9 -4.13 -5.43 7.56
N ILE A 10 -3.30 -4.79 6.73
CA ILE A 10 -1.97 -4.34 7.12
C ILE A 10 -1.82 -2.86 6.77
N ASP A 11 -1.91 -2.01 7.77
CA ASP A 11 -1.75 -0.57 7.60
C ASP A 11 -0.38 -0.09 8.08
N GLY A 12 0.00 1.10 7.68
CA GLY A 12 1.24 1.72 8.16
C GLY A 12 1.87 2.68 7.16
N THR A 13 2.92 3.34 7.59
CA THR A 13 3.64 4.35 6.83
C THR A 13 4.35 3.81 5.58
N SER A 14 4.75 4.70 4.68
CA SER A 14 5.50 4.31 3.48
C SER A 14 6.88 3.75 3.84
N SER A 15 7.36 2.76 3.07
CA SER A 15 8.68 2.13 3.27
C SER A 15 8.89 1.48 4.66
N SER A 16 7.82 1.15 5.39
CA SER A 16 7.88 0.45 6.67
C SER A 16 8.11 -1.06 6.55
N GLY A 17 8.20 -1.61 5.33
CA GLY A 17 8.33 -3.05 5.10
C GLY A 17 7.00 -3.80 5.07
N LYS A 18 5.84 -3.13 5.25
CA LYS A 18 4.52 -3.76 5.28
C LYS A 18 4.17 -4.55 4.02
N SER A 19 4.46 -4.00 2.83
CA SER A 19 4.14 -4.67 1.55
C SER A 19 4.98 -5.94 1.34
N THR A 20 6.24 -5.94 1.74
CA THR A 20 7.10 -7.12 1.71
C THR A 20 6.55 -8.21 2.64
N MET A 21 6.21 -7.84 3.87
CA MET A 21 5.59 -8.73 4.86
C MET A 21 4.23 -9.25 4.38
N ALA A 22 3.35 -8.37 3.90
CA ALA A 22 2.02 -8.72 3.41
C ALA A 22 2.06 -9.73 2.25
N LYS A 23 2.93 -9.47 1.27
CA LYS A 23 3.12 -10.35 0.12
C LYS A 23 3.64 -11.73 0.51
N ALA A 24 4.64 -11.78 1.39
CA ALA A 24 5.21 -13.03 1.87
C ALA A 24 4.22 -13.82 2.73
N LEU A 25 3.48 -13.15 3.63
CA LEU A 25 2.41 -13.75 4.41
C LEU A 25 1.34 -14.36 3.49
N ALA A 26 0.81 -13.59 2.54
CA ALA A 26 -0.22 -14.08 1.60
C ALA A 26 0.25 -15.35 0.88
N LYS A 27 1.48 -15.34 0.37
CA LYS A 27 2.08 -16.51 -0.30
C LYS A 27 2.18 -17.71 0.64
N SER A 28 2.62 -17.51 1.89
CA SER A 28 2.80 -18.58 2.87
C SER A 28 1.49 -19.26 3.26
N VAL A 29 0.39 -18.50 3.34
CA VAL A 29 -0.92 -19.01 3.78
C VAL A 29 -1.88 -19.32 2.62
N GLY A 30 -1.45 -19.14 1.36
CA GLY A 30 -2.26 -19.40 0.17
C GLY A 30 -3.39 -18.38 -0.03
N TYR A 31 -3.20 -17.11 0.42
CA TYR A 31 -4.15 -16.02 0.26
C TYR A 31 -3.78 -15.12 -0.92
N THR A 32 -4.74 -14.33 -1.40
CA THR A 32 -4.49 -13.32 -2.42
C THR A 32 -3.90 -12.07 -1.77
N TYR A 33 -2.75 -11.62 -2.28
CA TYR A 33 -2.18 -10.33 -1.90
C TYR A 33 -2.80 -9.20 -2.71
N ILE A 34 -3.11 -8.07 -2.05
CA ILE A 34 -3.65 -6.86 -2.69
C ILE A 34 -2.83 -5.66 -2.26
N ASP A 35 -2.08 -5.06 -3.22
CA ASP A 35 -1.31 -3.82 -3.04
C ASP A 35 -2.22 -2.61 -3.34
N THR A 36 -2.85 -2.04 -2.32
CA THR A 36 -3.69 -0.86 -2.53
C THR A 36 -2.86 0.37 -2.89
N GLY A 37 -1.62 0.43 -2.43
CA GLY A 37 -0.69 1.48 -2.84
C GLY A 37 -0.43 1.48 -4.35
N ALA A 38 -0.39 0.31 -5.00
CA ALA A 38 -0.31 0.22 -6.45
C ALA A 38 -1.57 0.78 -7.13
N MET A 39 -2.76 0.58 -6.54
CA MET A 39 -4.01 1.16 -7.09
C MET A 39 -3.95 2.69 -7.11
N TYR A 40 -3.64 3.33 -5.97
CA TYR A 40 -3.52 4.79 -5.92
C TYR A 40 -2.38 5.32 -6.79
N ARG A 41 -1.27 4.59 -6.92
CA ARG A 41 -0.17 4.94 -7.84
C ARG A 41 -0.60 4.85 -9.29
N SER A 42 -1.46 3.91 -9.66
CA SER A 42 -2.02 3.82 -11.02
C SER A 42 -2.91 5.03 -11.33
N VAL A 43 -3.73 5.49 -10.37
CA VAL A 43 -4.50 6.73 -10.54
C VAL A 43 -3.57 7.94 -10.67
N ALA A 44 -2.50 8.02 -9.85
CA ALA A 44 -1.54 9.11 -9.96
C ALA A 44 -0.80 9.11 -11.31
N LEU A 45 -0.42 7.93 -11.81
CA LEU A 45 0.17 7.78 -13.14
C LEU A 45 -0.79 8.22 -14.23
N PHE A 46 -2.07 7.83 -14.14
CA PHE A 46 -3.10 8.30 -15.05
C PHE A 46 -3.19 9.83 -15.06
N CYS A 47 -3.22 10.45 -13.89
CA CYS A 47 -3.25 11.91 -13.77
C CYS A 47 -2.01 12.57 -14.41
N LEU A 48 -0.82 12.03 -14.19
CA LEU A 48 0.42 12.53 -14.80
C LEU A 48 0.39 12.43 -16.32
N ARG A 49 0.01 11.27 -16.86
CA ARG A 49 -0.08 11.02 -18.30
C ARG A 49 -1.10 11.93 -19.02
N HIS A 50 -2.13 12.38 -18.30
CA HIS A 50 -3.17 13.28 -18.84
C HIS A 50 -2.96 14.75 -18.48
N GLY A 51 -1.82 15.11 -17.91
CA GLY A 51 -1.51 16.50 -17.53
C GLY A 51 -2.52 17.08 -16.53
N LEU A 52 -2.99 16.23 -15.59
CA LEU A 52 -3.93 16.64 -14.54
C LEU A 52 -3.21 17.05 -13.23
N ILE A 53 -1.90 16.97 -13.20
CA ILE A 53 -1.10 17.41 -12.03
C ILE A 53 -0.17 18.51 -12.49
N THR A 54 -0.32 19.69 -11.92
CA THR A 54 0.51 20.87 -12.20
C THR A 54 0.82 21.57 -10.90
N ASP A 55 2.09 21.93 -10.68
CA ASP A 55 2.56 22.66 -9.48
C ASP A 55 2.10 22.03 -8.15
N GLY A 56 2.13 20.68 -8.08
CA GLY A 56 1.74 19.94 -6.88
C GLY A 56 0.25 19.97 -6.57
N LYS A 57 -0.59 20.30 -7.55
CA LYS A 57 -2.05 20.29 -7.44
C LYS A 57 -2.67 19.40 -8.49
N VAL A 58 -3.73 18.70 -8.11
CA VAL A 58 -4.53 17.88 -9.03
C VAL A 58 -5.70 18.70 -9.54
N ASP A 59 -5.91 18.68 -10.85
CA ASP A 59 -7.11 19.24 -11.50
C ASP A 59 -8.29 18.27 -11.29
N VAL A 60 -8.96 18.45 -10.16
CA VAL A 60 -10.05 17.57 -9.74
C VAL A 60 -11.24 17.66 -10.69
N GLU A 61 -11.56 18.84 -11.20
CA GLU A 61 -12.71 19.05 -12.11
C GLU A 61 -12.55 18.23 -13.39
N ARG A 62 -11.33 18.16 -13.94
CA ARG A 62 -11.04 17.33 -15.12
C ARG A 62 -10.87 15.86 -14.78
N LEU A 63 -10.39 15.51 -13.58
CA LEU A 63 -10.19 14.12 -13.16
C LEU A 63 -11.51 13.38 -12.93
N LEU A 64 -12.48 14.00 -12.23
CA LEU A 64 -13.70 13.31 -11.81
C LEU A 64 -14.50 12.67 -12.97
N PRO A 65 -14.73 13.33 -14.09
CA PRO A 65 -15.40 12.70 -15.24
C PRO A 65 -14.64 11.51 -15.84
N MET A 66 -13.30 11.46 -15.64
CA MET A 66 -12.43 10.40 -16.18
C MET A 66 -12.27 9.21 -15.22
N LEU A 67 -12.69 9.31 -13.95
CA LEU A 67 -12.55 8.22 -12.98
C LEU A 67 -13.18 6.89 -13.44
N PRO A 68 -14.34 6.85 -14.10
CA PRO A 68 -14.92 5.61 -14.60
C PRO A 68 -14.06 4.89 -15.66
N ASP A 69 -13.18 5.62 -16.34
CA ASP A 69 -12.31 5.09 -17.39
C ASP A 69 -11.00 4.51 -16.83
N ILE A 70 -10.76 4.66 -15.52
CA ILE A 70 -9.57 4.14 -14.86
C ILE A 70 -9.82 2.69 -14.43
N ASN A 71 -9.38 1.75 -15.25
CA ASN A 71 -9.46 0.31 -14.95
C ASN A 71 -8.12 -0.19 -14.42
N ILE A 72 -8.12 -0.66 -13.16
CA ILE A 72 -6.94 -1.20 -12.50
C ILE A 72 -7.16 -2.69 -12.26
N SER A 73 -6.20 -3.50 -12.69
CA SER A 73 -6.25 -4.95 -12.47
C SER A 73 -4.87 -5.50 -12.10
N PHE A 74 -4.87 -6.68 -11.48
CA PHE A 74 -3.66 -7.40 -11.11
C PHE A 74 -3.61 -8.74 -11.83
N LYS A 75 -2.45 -9.11 -12.35
CA LYS A 75 -2.18 -10.44 -12.91
C LYS A 75 -0.97 -11.06 -12.24
N ILE A 76 -0.95 -12.39 -12.17
CA ILE A 76 0.24 -13.11 -11.72
C ILE A 76 1.01 -13.54 -12.94
N GLU A 77 2.23 -13.03 -13.08
CA GLU A 77 3.17 -13.35 -14.16
C GLU A 77 4.49 -13.79 -13.52
N ASP A 78 4.98 -14.96 -13.88
CA ASP A 78 6.19 -15.57 -13.31
C ASP A 78 6.21 -15.56 -11.76
N GLY A 79 5.06 -15.80 -11.15
CA GLY A 79 4.90 -15.82 -9.70
C GLY A 79 4.94 -14.44 -9.02
N LYS A 80 4.93 -13.35 -9.81
CA LYS A 80 4.88 -11.97 -9.32
C LYS A 80 3.53 -11.34 -9.66
N GLN A 81 3.00 -10.56 -8.74
CA GLN A 81 1.84 -9.73 -9.03
C GLN A 81 2.28 -8.52 -9.86
N ILE A 82 1.63 -8.31 -10.98
CA ILE A 82 1.86 -7.23 -11.93
C ILE A 82 0.60 -6.36 -11.98
N THR A 83 0.81 -5.06 -11.90
CA THR A 83 -0.26 -4.06 -11.95
C THR A 83 -0.51 -3.59 -13.38
N TYR A 84 -1.77 -3.60 -13.77
CA TYR A 84 -2.24 -3.12 -15.07
C TYR A 84 -3.16 -1.91 -14.91
N LEU A 85 -2.91 -0.88 -15.70
CA LEU A 85 -3.77 0.28 -15.87
C LEU A 85 -4.32 0.28 -17.30
N ASN A 86 -5.64 0.22 -17.46
CA ASN A 86 -6.31 0.18 -18.75
C ASN A 86 -5.75 -0.88 -19.73
N GLY A 87 -5.36 -2.04 -19.16
CA GLY A 87 -4.79 -3.15 -19.91
C GLY A 87 -3.29 -3.07 -20.19
N GLU A 88 -2.61 -1.99 -19.81
CA GLU A 88 -1.17 -1.79 -19.94
C GLU A 88 -0.45 -2.20 -18.64
N ASN A 89 0.68 -2.91 -18.76
CA ASN A 89 1.56 -3.23 -17.63
C ASN A 89 2.29 -1.96 -17.17
N VAL A 90 1.94 -1.48 -15.99
CA VAL A 90 2.53 -0.25 -15.41
C VAL A 90 3.36 -0.51 -14.15
N GLU A 91 3.65 -1.78 -13.83
CA GLU A 91 4.28 -2.17 -12.56
C GLU A 91 5.59 -1.41 -12.27
N ASN A 92 6.44 -1.21 -13.27
CA ASN A 92 7.69 -0.47 -13.10
C ASN A 92 7.45 1.04 -13.00
N GLU A 93 6.59 1.59 -13.84
CA GLU A 93 6.33 3.04 -13.94
C GLU A 93 5.68 3.58 -12.67
N ILE A 94 4.72 2.85 -12.10
CA ILE A 94 4.07 3.25 -10.84
C ILE A 94 5.03 3.25 -9.63
N ARG A 95 6.22 2.63 -9.73
CA ARG A 95 7.24 2.65 -8.68
C ARG A 95 8.21 3.81 -8.81
N GLY A 96 8.14 4.56 -9.90
CA GLY A 96 8.98 5.72 -10.17
C GLY A 96 8.82 6.85 -9.14
N LEU A 97 9.82 7.74 -9.10
CA LEU A 97 9.85 8.84 -8.12
C LEU A 97 8.72 9.83 -8.37
N GLU A 98 8.44 10.15 -9.63
CA GLU A 98 7.40 11.11 -10.00
C GLU A 98 6.02 10.67 -9.49
N VAL A 99 5.64 9.42 -9.76
CA VAL A 99 4.39 8.84 -9.23
C VAL A 99 4.41 8.83 -7.70
N SER A 100 5.56 8.49 -7.11
CA SER A 100 5.72 8.45 -5.65
C SER A 100 5.53 9.81 -4.97
N ASN A 101 5.91 10.90 -5.65
CA ASN A 101 5.75 12.26 -5.13
C ASN A 101 4.29 12.74 -5.20
N ASN A 102 3.51 12.20 -6.12
CA ASN A 102 2.15 12.67 -6.42
C ASN A 102 1.05 11.77 -5.84
N VAL A 103 1.36 10.53 -5.45
CA VAL A 103 0.34 9.56 -5.02
C VAL A 103 -0.47 10.00 -3.81
N SER A 104 0.14 10.67 -2.83
CA SER A 104 -0.59 11.14 -1.63
C SER A 104 -1.53 12.29 -1.93
N LEU A 105 -1.21 13.14 -2.94
CA LEU A 105 -2.10 14.20 -3.41
C LEU A 105 -3.38 13.61 -4.02
N VAL A 106 -3.23 12.61 -4.87
CA VAL A 106 -4.34 11.92 -5.52
C VAL A 106 -5.18 11.13 -4.50
N ALA A 107 -4.52 10.44 -3.56
CA ALA A 107 -5.18 9.68 -2.51
C ALA A 107 -5.96 10.54 -1.50
N ALA A 108 -5.69 11.84 -1.44
CA ALA A 108 -6.41 12.79 -0.59
C ALA A 108 -7.74 13.29 -1.21
N ILE A 109 -8.01 12.99 -2.49
CA ILE A 109 -9.25 13.35 -3.17
C ILE A 109 -10.35 12.37 -2.77
N ALA A 110 -11.41 12.87 -2.16
CA ALA A 110 -12.48 12.06 -1.57
C ALA A 110 -13.10 11.08 -2.60
N GLU A 111 -13.41 11.55 -3.79
CA GLU A 111 -14.04 10.74 -4.84
C GLU A 111 -13.11 9.63 -5.35
N VAL A 112 -11.83 9.91 -5.49
CA VAL A 112 -10.81 8.89 -5.82
C VAL A 112 -10.74 7.85 -4.71
N HIS A 113 -10.65 8.32 -3.46
CA HIS A 113 -10.61 7.44 -2.29
C HIS A 113 -11.85 6.53 -2.25
N HIS A 114 -13.05 7.09 -2.37
CA HIS A 114 -14.31 6.32 -2.36
C HIS A 114 -14.39 5.31 -3.51
N ALA A 115 -13.89 5.65 -4.70
CA ALA A 115 -13.84 4.71 -5.83
C ALA A 115 -12.89 3.54 -5.52
N MET A 116 -11.70 3.81 -4.99
CA MET A 116 -10.72 2.77 -4.63
C MET A 116 -11.21 1.90 -3.48
N VAL A 117 -11.81 2.48 -2.44
CA VAL A 117 -12.37 1.73 -1.31
C VAL A 117 -13.42 0.72 -1.77
N ARG A 118 -14.36 1.12 -2.66
CA ARG A 118 -15.36 0.18 -3.19
C ARG A 118 -14.73 -1.00 -3.91
N LEU A 119 -13.73 -0.77 -4.75
CA LEU A 119 -13.00 -1.84 -5.43
C LEU A 119 -12.29 -2.77 -4.44
N GLN A 120 -11.63 -2.21 -3.44
CA GLN A 120 -10.91 -2.96 -2.41
C GLN A 120 -11.86 -3.81 -1.55
N GLN A 121 -13.00 -3.25 -1.16
CA GLN A 121 -14.05 -3.97 -0.42
C GLN A 121 -14.59 -5.16 -1.22
N GLU A 122 -14.85 -4.99 -2.51
CA GLU A 122 -15.28 -6.09 -3.37
C GLU A 122 -14.22 -7.19 -3.47
N MET A 123 -12.93 -6.83 -3.56
CA MET A 123 -11.82 -7.80 -3.55
C MET A 123 -11.74 -8.58 -2.23
N GLY A 124 -12.09 -7.96 -1.09
CA GLY A 124 -12.06 -8.61 0.23
C GLY A 124 -13.31 -9.39 0.60
N LYS A 125 -14.38 -9.31 -0.18
CA LYS A 125 -15.72 -9.85 0.15
C LYS A 125 -15.73 -11.35 0.41
N ASN A 126 -15.00 -12.12 -0.37
CA ASN A 126 -14.97 -13.58 -0.28
C ASN A 126 -13.92 -14.09 0.73
N LYS A 127 -13.32 -13.23 1.52
CA LYS A 127 -12.23 -13.56 2.44
C LYS A 127 -10.99 -14.18 1.75
N GLY A 128 -9.97 -14.49 2.52
CA GLY A 128 -8.74 -15.07 1.99
C GLY A 128 -7.84 -14.06 1.28
N VAL A 129 -7.86 -12.80 1.73
CA VAL A 129 -6.97 -11.74 1.24
C VAL A 129 -6.05 -11.23 2.33
N VAL A 130 -4.86 -10.83 1.94
CA VAL A 130 -3.93 -9.99 2.70
C VAL A 130 -3.82 -8.67 1.95
N MET A 131 -4.30 -7.60 2.53
CA MET A 131 -4.36 -6.28 1.90
C MET A 131 -3.52 -5.29 2.69
N ASP A 132 -2.63 -4.54 2.02
CA ASP A 132 -1.85 -3.51 2.66
C ASP A 132 -2.16 -2.10 2.15
N GLY A 133 -2.16 -1.13 3.08
CA GLY A 133 -2.51 0.24 2.76
C GLY A 133 -2.27 1.24 3.88
N ARG A 134 -3.26 2.15 4.07
CA ARG A 134 -3.24 3.22 5.09
C ARG A 134 -4.45 3.19 6.01
N ASP A 135 -5.54 2.63 5.54
CA ASP A 135 -6.86 2.65 6.18
C ASP A 135 -7.62 1.34 5.95
N ILE A 136 -6.87 0.26 5.71
CA ILE A 136 -7.47 -1.05 5.42
C ILE A 136 -8.27 -1.54 6.62
N GLY A 137 -7.67 -1.55 7.81
CA GLY A 137 -8.31 -2.01 9.03
C GLY A 137 -9.30 -1.04 9.64
N THR A 138 -9.31 0.23 9.19
CA THR A 138 -10.22 1.26 9.73
C THR A 138 -11.41 1.55 8.82
N VAL A 139 -11.28 1.39 7.50
CA VAL A 139 -12.29 1.80 6.50
C VAL A 139 -12.58 0.71 5.49
N VAL A 140 -11.56 0.12 4.88
CA VAL A 140 -11.74 -0.83 3.78
C VAL A 140 -12.29 -2.16 4.28
N LEU A 141 -11.62 -2.76 5.26
CA LEU A 141 -11.96 -4.05 5.87
C LEU A 141 -12.06 -3.89 7.41
N PRO A 142 -13.03 -3.12 7.92
CA PRO A 142 -13.15 -2.88 9.36
C PRO A 142 -13.43 -4.15 10.17
N ASP A 143 -13.95 -5.18 9.50
CA ASP A 143 -14.22 -6.51 10.10
C ASP A 143 -13.12 -7.54 9.74
N ALA A 144 -11.92 -7.09 9.32
CA ALA A 144 -10.80 -7.99 9.14
C ALA A 144 -10.41 -8.64 10.46
N GLU A 145 -10.23 -9.96 10.44
CA GLU A 145 -9.96 -10.74 11.65
C GLU A 145 -8.55 -10.53 12.20
N ILE A 146 -7.61 -10.20 11.34
CA ILE A 146 -6.26 -9.77 11.73
C ILE A 146 -6.04 -8.38 11.19
N LYS A 147 -5.66 -7.46 12.09
CA LYS A 147 -5.24 -6.12 11.74
C LYS A 147 -3.85 -5.85 12.30
N LEU A 148 -2.93 -5.46 11.43
CA LEU A 148 -1.56 -5.11 11.78
C LEU A 148 -1.30 -3.65 11.41
N TYR A 149 -0.64 -2.92 12.29
CA TYR A 149 -0.19 -1.56 12.04
C TYR A 149 1.34 -1.52 12.06
N VAL A 150 1.95 -1.40 10.87
CA VAL A 150 3.41 -1.50 10.72
C VAL A 150 4.02 -0.11 10.70
N THR A 151 4.91 0.13 11.66
CA THR A 151 5.60 1.42 11.82
C THR A 151 7.10 1.22 11.98
N THR A 152 7.86 2.28 11.79
CA THR A 152 9.26 2.46 12.21
C THR A 152 9.67 3.91 11.94
N SER A 153 10.85 4.32 12.43
CA SER A 153 11.30 5.71 12.29
C SER A 153 11.43 6.15 10.83
N PRO A 154 11.19 7.44 10.53
CA PRO A 154 11.37 7.99 9.19
C PRO A 154 12.78 7.78 8.63
N GLU A 155 13.79 7.83 9.49
CA GLU A 155 15.19 7.66 9.14
C GLU A 155 15.50 6.24 8.64
N ILE A 156 15.00 5.22 9.37
CA ILE A 156 15.13 3.81 8.96
C ILE A 156 14.44 3.59 7.60
N ARG A 157 13.24 4.12 7.43
CA ARG A 157 12.46 3.99 6.18
C ARG A 157 13.14 4.67 5.00
N ALA A 158 13.68 5.86 5.22
CA ALA A 158 14.43 6.59 4.21
C ALA A 158 15.71 5.85 3.81
N LYS A 159 16.44 5.30 4.78
CA LYS A 159 17.64 4.50 4.52
C LYS A 159 17.32 3.26 3.69
N ARG A 160 16.29 2.49 4.06
CA ARG A 160 15.84 1.31 3.29
C ARG A 160 15.52 1.69 1.85
N ARG A 161 14.76 2.78 1.63
CA ARG A 161 14.41 3.24 0.30
C ARG A 161 15.62 3.73 -0.49
N PHE A 162 16.55 4.43 0.16
CA PHE A 162 17.79 4.86 -0.46
C PHE A 162 18.60 3.67 -0.96
N ASP A 163 18.75 2.65 -0.12
CA ASP A 163 19.50 1.44 -0.47
C ASP A 163 18.85 0.67 -1.63
N GLU A 164 17.53 0.56 -1.64
CA GLU A 164 16.76 -0.04 -2.75
C GLU A 164 16.97 0.71 -4.07
N MET A 165 16.97 2.05 -4.05
CA MET A 165 17.18 2.88 -5.24
C MET A 165 18.63 2.73 -5.74
N ARG A 166 19.61 2.75 -4.83
CA ARG A 166 21.02 2.52 -5.16
C ARG A 166 21.26 1.13 -5.75
N ALA A 167 20.64 0.09 -5.20
CA ALA A 167 20.73 -1.28 -5.72
C ALA A 167 20.14 -1.42 -7.14
N LYS A 168 19.18 -0.55 -7.52
CA LYS A 168 18.62 -0.48 -8.88
C LYS A 168 19.41 0.45 -9.82
N GLY A 169 20.53 1.04 -9.35
CA GLY A 169 21.37 1.94 -10.13
C GLY A 169 20.88 3.40 -10.15
N ASP A 170 19.84 3.75 -9.41
CA ASP A 170 19.37 5.13 -9.33
C ASP A 170 20.26 5.94 -8.36
N THR A 171 21.00 6.90 -8.92
CA THR A 171 21.89 7.80 -8.19
C THR A 171 21.40 9.25 -8.19
N SER A 172 20.19 9.51 -8.70
CA SER A 172 19.67 10.85 -8.93
C SER A 172 19.28 11.61 -7.65
N VAL A 173 19.03 10.90 -6.53
CA VAL A 173 18.55 11.49 -5.27
C VAL A 173 19.53 11.26 -4.12
N THR A 174 19.54 12.21 -3.17
CA THR A 174 20.28 12.06 -1.91
C THR A 174 19.44 11.42 -0.82
N LEU A 175 20.09 10.92 0.25
CA LEU A 175 19.37 10.41 1.42
C LEU A 175 18.50 11.51 2.06
N ASN A 176 18.96 12.76 2.08
CA ASN A 176 18.19 13.87 2.64
C ASN A 176 16.92 14.14 1.85
N ASP A 177 16.96 14.05 0.52
CA ASP A 177 15.76 14.19 -0.33
C ASP A 177 14.73 13.10 -0.01
N ILE A 178 15.20 11.89 0.23
CA ILE A 178 14.33 10.78 0.59
C ILE A 178 13.75 10.95 2.00
N ILE A 179 14.53 11.41 2.98
CA ILE A 179 14.04 11.73 4.33
C ILE A 179 12.94 12.79 4.25
N ALA A 180 13.17 13.86 3.49
CA ALA A 180 12.18 14.92 3.30
C ALA A 180 10.89 14.38 2.65
N ASN A 181 11.01 13.56 1.60
CA ASN A 181 9.88 12.92 0.94
C ASN A 181 9.09 12.00 1.89
N VAL A 182 9.78 11.17 2.68
CA VAL A 182 9.13 10.28 3.67
C VAL A 182 8.35 11.09 4.69
N LYS A 183 8.95 12.15 5.27
CA LYS A 183 8.28 13.01 6.27
C LYS A 183 7.09 13.76 5.69
N MET A 184 7.22 14.29 4.46
CA MET A 184 6.12 14.94 3.76
C MET A 184 4.95 13.99 3.53
N ARG A 185 5.22 12.77 3.07
CA ARG A 185 4.18 11.75 2.85
C ARG A 185 3.50 11.33 4.12
N ASP A 186 4.24 11.14 5.21
CA ASP A 186 3.66 10.82 6.52
C ASP A 186 2.72 11.93 6.96
N HIS A 187 3.12 13.19 6.81
CA HIS A 187 2.27 14.33 7.13
C HIS A 187 0.99 14.31 6.30
N LEU A 188 1.09 14.15 4.97
CA LEU A 188 -0.08 14.10 4.09
C LEU A 188 -1.00 12.92 4.43
N ASP A 189 -0.43 11.71 4.64
CA ASP A 189 -1.20 10.51 4.91
C ASP A 189 -1.92 10.60 6.28
N THR A 190 -1.33 11.26 7.28
CA THR A 190 -1.92 11.39 8.64
C THR A 190 -2.87 12.58 8.82
N THR A 191 -2.75 13.62 7.98
CA THR A 191 -3.54 14.86 8.10
C THR A 191 -4.62 15.02 7.04
N ARG A 192 -4.71 14.11 6.05
CA ARG A 192 -5.78 14.15 5.05
C ARG A 192 -7.15 14.05 5.72
N LYS A 193 -8.15 14.75 5.17
CA LYS A 193 -9.52 14.78 5.72
C LYS A 193 -10.20 13.43 5.61
N GLU A 194 -10.06 12.78 4.44
CA GLU A 194 -10.65 11.47 4.17
C GLU A 194 -9.72 10.37 4.66
N SER A 195 -10.20 9.54 5.58
CA SER A 195 -9.54 8.31 6.05
C SER A 195 -8.05 8.50 6.36
N PRO A 196 -7.67 9.36 7.32
CA PRO A 196 -6.27 9.56 7.67
C PRO A 196 -5.64 8.26 8.15
N LEU A 197 -4.34 8.11 7.87
CA LEU A 197 -3.57 6.99 8.41
C LEU A 197 -3.60 7.02 9.94
N ARG A 198 -4.26 6.04 10.53
CA ARG A 198 -4.30 5.82 11.98
C ARG A 198 -4.35 4.33 12.28
N LYS A 199 -3.85 3.94 13.43
CA LYS A 199 -3.98 2.56 13.91
C LYS A 199 -5.44 2.29 14.26
N ALA A 200 -6.00 1.17 13.79
CA ALA A 200 -7.31 0.69 14.26
C ALA A 200 -7.19 0.26 15.74
N ASP A 201 -8.25 0.41 16.51
CA ASP A 201 -8.22 0.17 17.97
C ASP A 201 -7.86 -1.28 18.31
N ASP A 202 -8.25 -2.22 17.45
CA ASP A 202 -7.99 -3.65 17.54
C ASP A 202 -6.75 -4.11 16.75
N ALA A 203 -5.97 -3.18 16.19
CA ALA A 203 -4.77 -3.53 15.44
C ALA A 203 -3.56 -3.76 16.35
N VAL A 204 -2.82 -4.84 16.05
CA VAL A 204 -1.52 -5.11 16.65
C VAL A 204 -0.47 -4.21 16.01
N GLU A 205 0.26 -3.47 16.83
CA GLU A 205 1.35 -2.62 16.37
C GLU A 205 2.64 -3.41 16.19
N VAL A 206 3.25 -3.24 15.02
CA VAL A 206 4.47 -3.94 14.60
C VAL A 206 5.54 -2.90 14.27
N ASP A 207 6.49 -2.70 15.18
CA ASP A 207 7.67 -1.88 14.88
C ASP A 207 8.67 -2.68 14.06
N SER A 208 8.71 -2.40 12.76
CA SER A 208 9.61 -3.09 11.83
C SER A 208 11.10 -2.76 12.03
N GLY A 209 11.41 -1.76 12.87
CA GLY A 209 12.78 -1.44 13.28
C GLY A 209 13.34 -2.39 14.32
N LYS A 210 12.50 -3.19 14.98
CA LYS A 210 12.91 -4.18 15.99
C LYS A 210 13.36 -5.52 15.40
N PHE A 211 13.11 -5.75 14.10
CA PHE A 211 13.57 -6.96 13.42
C PHE A 211 14.92 -6.69 12.77
N ALA A 212 15.87 -7.61 12.92
CA ALA A 212 17.19 -7.48 12.31
C ALA A 212 17.10 -7.62 10.78
N THR A 213 16.18 -8.47 10.28
CA THR A 213 15.99 -8.71 8.85
C THR A 213 14.52 -8.70 8.45
N ALA A 214 14.27 -8.59 7.13
CA ALA A 214 12.93 -8.73 6.58
C ALA A 214 12.35 -10.14 6.79
N GLU A 215 13.21 -11.17 6.76
CA GLU A 215 12.86 -12.57 6.96
C GLU A 215 12.33 -12.80 8.36
N GLU A 216 12.94 -12.20 9.39
CA GLU A 216 12.45 -12.26 10.77
C GLU A 216 11.07 -11.63 10.93
N GLN A 217 10.86 -10.46 10.30
CA GLN A 217 9.55 -9.80 10.29
C GLN A 217 8.48 -10.65 9.60
N ILE A 218 8.84 -11.30 8.49
CA ILE A 218 7.95 -12.21 7.76
C ILE A 218 7.63 -13.45 8.60
N ALA A 219 8.63 -14.08 9.20
CA ALA A 219 8.44 -15.25 10.06
C ALA A 219 7.49 -14.92 11.23
N TRP A 220 7.70 -13.79 11.89
CA TRP A 220 6.80 -13.31 12.94
C TRP A 220 5.34 -13.18 12.44
N ALA A 221 5.11 -12.59 11.27
CA ALA A 221 3.76 -12.40 10.75
C ALA A 221 3.06 -13.73 10.38
N VAL A 222 3.83 -14.70 9.86
CA VAL A 222 3.33 -16.04 9.54
C VAL A 222 2.99 -16.80 10.83
N ASP A 223 3.85 -16.75 11.84
CA ASP A 223 3.62 -17.39 13.14
C ASP A 223 2.40 -16.76 13.85
N TYR A 224 2.27 -15.43 13.82
CA TYR A 224 1.12 -14.72 14.38
C TYR A 224 -0.19 -15.17 13.69
N PHE A 225 -0.19 -15.27 12.37
CA PHE A 225 -1.35 -15.78 11.62
C PHE A 225 -1.73 -17.20 12.05
N HIS A 226 -0.76 -18.11 12.15
CA HIS A 226 -1.02 -19.49 12.54
C HIS A 226 -1.52 -19.63 13.97
N GLN A 227 -0.97 -18.88 14.92
CA GLN A 227 -1.43 -18.83 16.31
C GLN A 227 -2.88 -18.33 16.39
N PHE A 228 -3.21 -17.27 15.64
CA PHE A 228 -4.56 -16.73 15.57
C PHE A 228 -5.56 -17.77 15.00
N MET A 229 -5.18 -18.51 13.98
CA MET A 229 -6.01 -19.56 13.39
C MET A 229 -6.18 -20.80 14.24
N GLN A 230 -5.25 -21.07 15.18
CA GLN A 230 -5.36 -22.17 16.14
C GLN A 230 -6.21 -21.82 17.35
N GLY A 231 -6.32 -20.54 17.70
CA GLY A 231 -7.12 -20.04 18.82
C GLY A 231 -8.60 -19.81 18.49
N LYS A 232 -8.99 -20.05 17.24
CA LYS A 232 -10.37 -20.02 16.74
C LYS A 232 -10.89 -21.42 16.45
#